data_9c52e2af34533ad0db849c31d732a9f2
#
_entry.id   9c52e2af34533ad0db849c31d732a9f2
#
_cell.length_a   1.000
_cell.length_b   1.000
_cell.length_c   1.000
_cell.angle_alpha   90.00
_cell.angle_beta   90.00
_cell.angle_gamma   90.00
#
_symmetry.space_group_name_H-M   'P 1'
#
loop_
_entity.id
_entity.type
_entity.pdbx_description
1 polymer ?
#
loop_
_entity_poly.entity_id
_entity_poly.type
_entity_poly.pdbx_seq_one_letter_code
_entity_poly.pdbx_strand_id
1 'polypeptide(L)'
;MYLTIKKIFVLASLIFFLMPRQGHAQNKTARAGALSQEAIAQLHLAEDTLAILAFAVVNDSLETTRFGACRALITCLVRNLKAENSFNYPFSRLKSLSIMAPPDSSFRIFTWQLFVNDSTYRYYGAIQINRGELELYPLIDRSFEFETPPPFYEKYSPERWYGALYYNLRQFDTREGRKYLLFGFDAYSFFEKRKVIEVLHFDAKGKPVFGAEVFANMPGRERGPQVSRLIFEYASDASVRVNWDEQYQMVLFDHLIPMASPYGRGMAMVPDGSYDGLKLDKAGRWVWVDKVFNDVMDEAPRPEPILDDRKGKDITGKPKQSKGERRP
;
A
#
# COMPACT_ATOMS: atom_id res chain seq x y z
N MET A 1 -9.33 6.53 -101.81
CA MET A 1 -8.29 7.33 -101.21
C MET A 1 -8.72 7.60 -99.78
N TYR A 2 -8.36 6.68 -98.89
CA TYR A 2 -8.82 6.68 -97.49
C TYR A 2 -7.70 7.07 -96.55
N LEU A 3 -7.90 8.19 -95.83
CA LEU A 3 -7.00 8.57 -94.75
C LEU A 3 -7.47 7.92 -93.47
N THR A 4 -6.64 7.07 -92.85
CA THR A 4 -6.87 6.41 -91.61
C THR A 4 -6.32 7.27 -90.46
N ILE A 5 -7.20 7.82 -89.62
CA ILE A 5 -6.83 8.57 -88.42
C ILE A 5 -6.63 7.56 -87.30
N LYS A 6 -5.42 7.37 -86.84
CA LYS A 6 -5.08 6.59 -85.63
C LYS A 6 -5.44 7.42 -84.39
N LYS A 7 -6.41 6.97 -83.64
CA LYS A 7 -6.71 7.50 -82.31
C LYS A 7 -5.67 6.93 -81.33
N ILE A 8 -4.84 7.80 -80.76
CA ILE A 8 -3.94 7.49 -79.67
C ILE A 8 -4.76 7.59 -78.40
N PHE A 9 -5.02 6.44 -77.75
CA PHE A 9 -5.58 6.39 -76.38
C PHE A 9 -4.41 6.61 -75.41
N VAL A 10 -4.37 7.78 -74.79
CA VAL A 10 -3.49 8.01 -73.61
C VAL A 10 -4.17 7.38 -72.42
N LEU A 11 -3.67 6.22 -71.96
CA LEU A 11 -4.06 5.54 -70.75
C LEU A 11 -3.35 6.25 -69.59
N ALA A 12 -4.08 7.20 -68.91
CA ALA A 12 -3.60 7.78 -67.68
C ALA A 12 -3.73 6.73 -66.56
N SER A 13 -2.64 6.03 -66.27
CA SER A 13 -2.54 5.18 -65.10
C SER A 13 -2.58 6.01 -63.83
N LEU A 14 -3.76 6.03 -63.18
CA LEU A 14 -3.92 6.56 -61.82
C LEU A 14 -3.27 5.60 -60.85
N ILE A 15 -1.95 5.82 -60.58
CA ILE A 15 -1.28 5.11 -59.50
C ILE A 15 -1.77 5.69 -58.17
N PHE A 16 -2.78 5.04 -57.62
CA PHE A 16 -3.17 5.28 -56.22
C PHE A 16 -2.06 4.75 -55.34
N PHE A 17 -1.21 5.65 -54.84
CA PHE A 17 -0.25 5.33 -53.78
C PHE A 17 -1.04 4.93 -52.56
N LEU A 18 -1.29 3.62 -52.40
CA LEU A 18 -1.65 3.04 -51.11
C LEU A 18 -0.42 3.24 -50.20
N MET A 19 -0.36 4.39 -49.52
CA MET A 19 0.48 4.50 -48.34
C MET A 19 -0.04 3.47 -47.33
N PRO A 20 0.77 2.50 -46.93
CA PRO A 20 0.39 1.66 -45.79
C PRO A 20 0.25 2.65 -44.63
N ARG A 21 -1.00 2.81 -44.15
CA ARG A 21 -1.18 3.33 -42.80
C ARG A 21 -0.36 2.39 -41.93
N GLN A 22 0.79 2.85 -41.50
CA GLN A 22 1.53 2.27 -40.39
C GLN A 22 0.57 2.40 -39.20
N GLY A 23 -0.28 1.41 -39.05
CA GLY A 23 -0.93 1.18 -37.79
C GLY A 23 0.22 0.98 -36.80
N HIS A 24 0.42 1.94 -35.92
CA HIS A 24 1.25 1.76 -34.75
C HIS A 24 0.63 0.57 -34.00
N ALA A 25 1.11 -0.64 -34.29
CA ALA A 25 0.93 -1.74 -33.38
C ALA A 25 1.70 -1.33 -32.15
N GLN A 26 1.03 -0.57 -31.28
CA GLN A 26 1.55 -0.20 -29.98
C GLN A 26 1.90 -1.51 -29.27
N ASN A 27 3.18 -1.63 -28.98
CA ASN A 27 3.72 -2.81 -28.31
C ASN A 27 3.09 -2.82 -26.90
N LYS A 28 1.99 -3.56 -26.72
CA LYS A 28 1.20 -3.61 -25.46
C LYS A 28 2.05 -3.96 -24.25
N THR A 29 3.27 -4.41 -24.46
CA THR A 29 4.25 -4.77 -23.43
C THR A 29 5.22 -3.65 -23.07
N ALA A 30 5.26 -2.55 -23.84
CA ALA A 30 6.17 -1.45 -23.57
C ALA A 30 5.78 -0.68 -22.30
N ARG A 31 6.79 -0.23 -21.55
CA ARG A 31 6.59 0.66 -20.39
C ARG A 31 5.93 1.97 -20.81
N ALA A 32 5.24 2.60 -19.84
CA ALA A 32 4.67 3.92 -20.04
C ALA A 32 5.75 4.94 -20.43
N GLY A 33 5.47 5.68 -21.51
CA GLY A 33 6.29 6.77 -22.00
C GLY A 33 5.91 8.11 -21.37
N ALA A 34 6.33 9.22 -21.99
CA ALA A 34 5.95 10.55 -21.55
C ALA A 34 4.44 10.78 -21.73
N LEU A 35 3.85 11.54 -20.79
CA LEU A 35 2.46 12.01 -20.91
C LEU A 35 2.36 13.11 -21.96
N SER A 36 1.30 13.09 -22.77
CA SER A 36 0.96 14.24 -23.62
C SER A 36 0.44 15.41 -22.79
N GLN A 37 0.50 16.62 -23.33
CA GLN A 37 -0.02 17.81 -22.62
C GLN A 37 -1.53 17.71 -22.39
N GLU A 38 -2.28 17.12 -23.34
CA GLU A 38 -3.70 16.86 -23.21
C GLU A 38 -4.00 15.86 -22.08
N ALA A 39 -3.22 14.77 -21.99
CA ALA A 39 -3.34 13.79 -20.91
C ALA A 39 -3.04 14.41 -19.55
N ILE A 40 -2.01 15.25 -19.45
CA ILE A 40 -1.68 15.99 -18.21
C ILE A 40 -2.85 16.90 -17.81
N ALA A 41 -3.39 17.70 -18.74
CA ALA A 41 -4.50 18.59 -18.45
C ALA A 41 -5.76 17.83 -18.02
N GLN A 42 -6.09 16.75 -18.71
CA GLN A 42 -7.22 15.87 -18.36
C GLN A 42 -7.04 15.27 -16.96
N LEU A 43 -5.89 14.68 -16.67
CA LEU A 43 -5.60 14.04 -15.39
C LEU A 43 -5.56 15.05 -14.24
N HIS A 44 -5.07 16.26 -14.50
CA HIS A 44 -5.06 17.35 -13.51
C HIS A 44 -6.47 17.77 -13.11
N LEU A 45 -7.38 17.95 -14.09
CA LEU A 45 -8.79 18.25 -13.81
C LEU A 45 -9.50 17.09 -13.10
N ALA A 46 -9.19 15.85 -13.51
CA ALA A 46 -9.76 14.68 -12.88
C ALA A 46 -9.29 14.53 -11.41
N GLU A 47 -8.05 14.90 -11.13
CA GLU A 47 -7.48 14.80 -9.78
C GLU A 47 -8.20 15.68 -8.77
N ASP A 48 -8.71 16.86 -9.17
CA ASP A 48 -9.53 17.71 -8.29
C ASP A 48 -10.83 17.00 -7.88
N THR A 49 -11.52 16.41 -8.85
CA THR A 49 -12.72 15.62 -8.59
C THR A 49 -12.42 14.39 -7.72
N LEU A 50 -11.34 13.67 -8.03
CA LEU A 50 -10.90 12.50 -7.28
C LEU A 50 -10.54 12.87 -5.83
N ALA A 51 -9.90 14.01 -5.59
CA ALA A 51 -9.53 14.46 -4.25
C ALA A 51 -10.78 14.74 -3.38
N ILE A 52 -11.80 15.39 -3.95
CA ILE A 52 -13.09 15.64 -3.26
C ILE A 52 -13.79 14.32 -2.93
N LEU A 53 -13.88 13.42 -3.92
CA LEU A 53 -14.51 12.12 -3.72
C LEU A 53 -13.78 11.28 -2.69
N ALA A 54 -12.45 11.23 -2.75
CA ALA A 54 -11.61 10.51 -1.80
C ALA A 54 -11.75 11.06 -0.38
N PHE A 55 -11.84 12.39 -0.24
CA PHE A 55 -12.08 13.01 1.04
C PHE A 55 -13.46 12.61 1.60
N ALA A 56 -14.51 12.63 0.77
CA ALA A 56 -15.84 12.22 1.17
C ALA A 56 -15.93 10.73 1.59
N VAL A 57 -15.20 9.84 0.88
CA VAL A 57 -15.13 8.40 1.26
C VAL A 57 -14.65 8.20 2.69
N VAL A 58 -13.69 9.00 3.14
CA VAL A 58 -13.06 8.84 4.45
C VAL A 58 -13.78 9.65 5.54
N ASN A 59 -14.26 10.86 5.21
CA ASN A 59 -14.64 11.86 6.22
C ASN A 59 -16.14 12.17 6.27
N ASP A 60 -16.95 11.75 5.30
CA ASP A 60 -18.39 12.05 5.34
C ASP A 60 -19.06 11.30 6.51
N SER A 61 -19.97 11.97 7.20
CA SER A 61 -20.68 11.41 8.35
C SER A 61 -21.69 10.32 7.98
N LEU A 62 -22.28 10.43 6.75
CA LEU A 62 -23.32 9.51 6.31
C LEU A 62 -22.71 8.31 5.55
N GLU A 63 -23.04 7.11 5.99
CA GLU A 63 -22.62 5.87 5.34
C GLU A 63 -23.00 5.84 3.84
N THR A 64 -24.25 6.21 3.52
CA THR A 64 -24.76 6.24 2.14
C THR A 64 -23.94 7.16 1.24
N THR A 65 -23.54 8.32 1.78
CA THR A 65 -22.67 9.28 1.05
C THR A 65 -21.28 8.69 0.84
N ARG A 66 -20.67 8.06 1.86
CA ARG A 66 -19.36 7.40 1.73
C ARG A 66 -19.37 6.34 0.63
N PHE A 67 -20.40 5.47 0.60
CA PHE A 67 -20.52 4.45 -0.45
C PHE A 67 -20.78 5.05 -1.84
N GLY A 68 -21.59 6.09 -1.93
CA GLY A 68 -21.85 6.85 -3.17
C GLY A 68 -20.56 7.47 -3.71
N ALA A 69 -19.83 8.16 -2.84
CA ALA A 69 -18.53 8.78 -3.16
C ALA A 69 -17.49 7.73 -3.58
N CYS A 70 -17.43 6.57 -2.90
CA CYS A 70 -16.50 5.49 -3.25
C CYS A 70 -16.78 4.93 -4.65
N ARG A 71 -18.06 4.70 -4.99
CA ARG A 71 -18.46 4.25 -6.34
C ARG A 71 -18.08 5.29 -7.41
N ALA A 72 -18.33 6.56 -7.13
CA ALA A 72 -17.97 7.65 -8.04
C ALA A 72 -16.43 7.78 -8.17
N LEU A 73 -15.70 7.64 -7.07
CA LEU A 73 -14.23 7.64 -7.03
C LEU A 73 -13.65 6.54 -7.93
N ILE A 74 -14.11 5.30 -7.78
CA ILE A 74 -13.67 4.16 -8.60
C ILE A 74 -13.93 4.42 -10.07
N THR A 75 -15.16 4.86 -10.41
CA THR A 75 -15.56 5.14 -11.80
C THR A 75 -14.71 6.25 -12.41
N CYS A 76 -14.50 7.33 -11.68
CA CYS A 76 -13.70 8.46 -12.12
C CYS A 76 -12.22 8.06 -12.28
N LEU A 77 -11.65 7.36 -11.30
CA LEU A 77 -10.27 6.90 -11.34
C LEU A 77 -10.03 5.99 -12.54
N VAL A 78 -10.80 4.91 -12.69
CA VAL A 78 -10.63 3.95 -13.80
C VAL A 78 -10.80 4.63 -15.16
N ARG A 79 -11.77 5.54 -15.31
CA ARG A 79 -11.96 6.29 -16.56
C ARG A 79 -10.72 7.11 -16.93
N ASN A 80 -10.12 7.79 -15.97
CA ASN A 80 -9.00 8.68 -16.23
C ASN A 80 -7.67 7.91 -16.33
N LEU A 81 -7.53 6.77 -15.68
CA LEU A 81 -6.36 5.88 -15.86
C LEU A 81 -6.26 5.29 -17.28
N LYS A 82 -7.34 5.36 -18.10
CA LYS A 82 -7.31 4.98 -19.52
C LYS A 82 -6.52 5.95 -20.40
N ALA A 83 -6.20 7.14 -19.91
CA ALA A 83 -5.29 8.04 -20.64
C ALA A 83 -3.95 7.32 -20.87
N GLU A 84 -3.43 7.40 -22.10
CA GLU A 84 -2.17 6.78 -22.47
C GLU A 84 -1.04 7.28 -21.55
N ASN A 85 -0.17 6.39 -21.13
CA ASN A 85 0.92 6.66 -20.20
C ASN A 85 0.49 7.21 -18.82
N SER A 86 -0.77 7.06 -18.43
CA SER A 86 -1.31 7.55 -17.15
C SER A 86 -0.53 7.05 -15.93
N PHE A 87 0.21 5.95 -16.06
CA PHE A 87 1.09 5.42 -15.00
C PHE A 87 2.06 6.50 -14.48
N ASN A 88 2.54 7.39 -15.34
CA ASN A 88 3.51 8.43 -15.00
C ASN A 88 2.88 9.70 -14.42
N TYR A 89 1.55 9.76 -14.27
CA TYR A 89 0.90 10.86 -13.57
C TYR A 89 0.90 10.61 -12.04
N PRO A 90 1.47 11.50 -11.21
CA PRO A 90 1.76 11.21 -9.81
C PRO A 90 0.54 11.22 -8.86
N PHE A 91 -0.57 11.83 -9.23
CA PHE A 91 -1.74 12.04 -8.36
C PHE A 91 -1.39 12.62 -6.98
N SER A 92 -0.53 13.63 -6.96
CA SER A 92 0.08 14.17 -5.74
C SER A 92 -0.92 14.83 -4.76
N ARG A 93 -2.10 15.17 -5.22
CA ARG A 93 -3.18 15.79 -4.42
C ARG A 93 -4.15 14.78 -3.80
N LEU A 94 -4.09 13.50 -4.17
CA LEU A 94 -4.93 12.44 -3.60
C LEU A 94 -4.39 12.00 -2.23
N LYS A 95 -4.56 12.83 -1.21
CA LYS A 95 -4.02 12.56 0.15
C LYS A 95 -4.81 11.52 0.94
N SER A 96 -6.07 11.28 0.58
CA SER A 96 -6.94 10.29 1.25
C SER A 96 -6.80 8.86 0.68
N LEU A 97 -5.97 8.67 -0.35
CA LEU A 97 -5.60 7.38 -0.90
C LEU A 97 -4.11 7.12 -0.65
N SER A 98 -3.76 5.88 -0.39
CA SER A 98 -2.37 5.44 -0.49
C SER A 98 -2.07 5.08 -1.95
N ILE A 99 -1.02 5.69 -2.50
CA ILE A 99 -0.50 5.43 -3.84
C ILE A 99 0.99 5.16 -3.70
N MET A 100 1.41 3.93 -4.01
CA MET A 100 2.80 3.51 -3.86
C MET A 100 3.29 2.84 -5.13
N ALA A 101 4.57 3.04 -5.45
CA ALA A 101 5.26 2.33 -6.51
C ALA A 101 6.61 1.80 -5.98
N PRO A 102 7.06 0.63 -6.41
CA PRO A 102 8.38 0.14 -6.05
C PRO A 102 9.49 0.93 -6.75
N PRO A 103 10.75 0.85 -6.26
CA PRO A 103 11.89 1.52 -6.88
C PRO A 103 12.09 1.17 -8.36
N ASP A 104 11.75 -0.07 -8.77
CA ASP A 104 11.83 -0.49 -10.17
C ASP A 104 10.70 0.05 -11.05
N SER A 105 9.73 0.73 -10.45
CA SER A 105 8.57 1.31 -11.13
C SER A 105 7.82 0.31 -12.03
N SER A 106 7.80 -0.98 -11.67
CA SER A 106 7.12 -2.03 -12.47
C SER A 106 5.60 -1.94 -12.39
N PHE A 107 5.09 -1.44 -11.28
CA PHE A 107 3.66 -1.20 -11.04
C PHE A 107 3.47 -0.05 -10.06
N ARG A 108 2.22 0.37 -9.86
CA ARG A 108 1.80 1.13 -8.67
C ARG A 108 0.54 0.52 -8.08
N ILE A 109 0.39 0.66 -6.78
CA ILE A 109 -0.75 0.16 -6.03
C ILE A 109 -1.49 1.32 -5.39
N PHE A 110 -2.81 1.33 -5.58
CA PHE A 110 -3.74 2.24 -4.93
C PHE A 110 -4.47 1.48 -3.85
N THR A 111 -4.56 2.02 -2.63
CA THR A 111 -5.42 1.46 -1.59
C THR A 111 -6.09 2.55 -0.77
N TRP A 112 -7.31 2.30 -0.33
CA TRP A 112 -8.06 3.16 0.58
C TRP A 112 -9.05 2.34 1.39
N GLN A 113 -9.48 2.92 2.50
CA GLN A 113 -10.49 2.32 3.37
C GLN A 113 -11.76 3.14 3.36
N LEU A 114 -12.88 2.48 3.61
CA LEU A 114 -14.19 3.07 3.82
C LEU A 114 -14.73 2.59 5.17
N PHE A 115 -15.02 3.54 6.04
CA PHE A 115 -15.69 3.27 7.30
C PHE A 115 -17.16 2.93 7.06
N VAL A 116 -17.60 1.73 7.48
CA VAL A 116 -19.01 1.32 7.42
C VAL A 116 -19.69 1.69 8.72
N ASN A 117 -19.18 1.15 9.82
CA ASN A 117 -19.62 1.44 11.18
C ASN A 117 -18.47 1.15 12.17
N ASP A 118 -18.71 1.35 13.47
CA ASP A 118 -17.69 1.24 14.52
C ASP A 118 -16.93 -0.09 14.58
N SER A 119 -17.45 -1.13 13.95
CA SER A 119 -16.85 -2.47 13.93
C SER A 119 -16.48 -2.96 12.54
N THR A 120 -16.72 -2.16 11.50
CA THR A 120 -16.58 -2.66 10.12
C THR A 120 -15.96 -1.63 9.19
N TYR A 121 -14.91 -2.02 8.50
CA TYR A 121 -14.31 -1.29 7.41
C TYR A 121 -14.36 -2.12 6.13
N ARG A 122 -14.31 -1.44 5.00
CA ARG A 122 -14.11 -2.04 3.67
C ARG A 122 -12.86 -1.47 3.05
N TYR A 123 -12.10 -2.33 2.40
CA TYR A 123 -10.88 -1.94 1.70
C TYR A 123 -11.11 -2.01 0.19
N TYR A 124 -10.52 -1.06 -0.48
CA TYR A 124 -10.56 -0.95 -1.93
C TYR A 124 -9.16 -0.72 -2.44
N GLY A 125 -8.89 -1.21 -3.64
CA GLY A 125 -7.60 -0.97 -4.24
C GLY A 125 -7.53 -1.42 -5.69
N ALA A 126 -6.40 -1.13 -6.32
CA ALA A 126 -6.05 -1.61 -7.64
C ALA A 126 -4.54 -1.61 -7.82
N ILE A 127 -4.02 -2.55 -8.61
CA ILE A 127 -2.64 -2.55 -9.09
C ILE A 127 -2.66 -2.14 -10.56
N GLN A 128 -1.97 -1.05 -10.89
CA GLN A 128 -1.73 -0.63 -12.27
C GLN A 128 -0.31 -1.03 -12.66
N ILE A 129 -0.18 -1.78 -13.74
CA ILE A 129 1.12 -2.15 -14.30
C ILE A 129 1.69 -0.96 -15.08
N ASN A 130 2.99 -0.79 -15.07
CA ASN A 130 3.68 0.24 -15.84
C ASN A 130 3.67 -0.11 -17.34
N ARG A 131 2.59 0.31 -18.02
CA ARG A 131 2.35 0.15 -19.45
C ARG A 131 1.86 1.46 -20.05
N GLY A 132 2.08 1.63 -21.36
CA GLY A 132 1.50 2.76 -22.10
C GLY A 132 -0.03 2.71 -22.10
N GLU A 133 -0.60 1.55 -22.35
CA GLU A 133 -2.05 1.29 -22.19
C GLU A 133 -2.38 0.83 -20.77
N LEU A 134 -3.61 1.05 -20.34
CA LEU A 134 -4.07 0.66 -19.02
C LEU A 134 -4.10 -0.87 -18.85
N GLU A 135 -3.25 -1.38 -17.98
CA GLU A 135 -3.33 -2.73 -17.44
C GLU A 135 -3.58 -2.62 -15.93
N LEU A 136 -4.79 -2.97 -15.48
CA LEU A 136 -5.28 -2.73 -14.13
C LEU A 136 -5.85 -4.03 -13.53
N TYR A 137 -5.43 -4.34 -12.31
CA TYR A 137 -5.95 -5.43 -11.49
C TYR A 137 -6.70 -4.84 -10.30
N PRO A 138 -8.05 -4.82 -10.31
CA PRO A 138 -8.85 -4.42 -9.16
C PRO A 138 -8.62 -5.37 -7.99
N LEU A 139 -8.50 -4.83 -6.77
CA LEU A 139 -8.37 -5.59 -5.54
C LEU A 139 -9.73 -5.70 -4.87
N ILE A 140 -10.22 -6.93 -4.73
CA ILE A 140 -11.53 -7.21 -4.15
C ILE A 140 -11.33 -7.67 -2.71
N ASP A 141 -11.72 -6.83 -1.76
CA ASP A 141 -11.67 -7.14 -0.33
C ASP A 141 -12.60 -8.32 -0.01
N ARG A 142 -12.00 -9.40 0.49
CA ARG A 142 -12.67 -10.61 0.97
C ARG A 142 -12.29 -10.92 2.42
N SER A 143 -11.79 -9.93 3.17
CA SER A 143 -11.36 -10.12 4.56
C SER A 143 -12.44 -10.75 5.44
N PHE A 144 -13.70 -10.48 5.16
CA PHE A 144 -14.85 -11.05 5.87
C PHE A 144 -15.08 -12.56 5.61
N GLU A 145 -14.41 -13.16 4.60
CA GLU A 145 -14.44 -14.60 4.33
C GLU A 145 -13.34 -15.34 5.11
N PHE A 146 -12.40 -14.63 5.69
CA PHE A 146 -11.27 -15.22 6.40
C PHE A 146 -11.63 -15.41 7.87
N GLU A 147 -11.74 -16.66 8.27
CA GLU A 147 -12.08 -17.03 9.63
C GLU A 147 -10.91 -16.81 10.61
N THR A 148 -11.22 -16.92 11.88
CA THR A 148 -10.22 -17.01 12.95
C THR A 148 -9.71 -18.45 13.04
N PRO A 149 -8.40 -18.72 13.02
CA PRO A 149 -7.27 -17.79 13.07
C PRO A 149 -6.99 -17.07 11.75
N PRO A 150 -6.23 -15.95 11.79
CA PRO A 150 -5.85 -15.21 10.59
C PRO A 150 -5.19 -16.09 9.52
N PRO A 151 -5.38 -15.79 8.24
CA PRO A 151 -4.93 -16.62 7.12
C PRO A 151 -3.43 -16.45 6.85
N PHE A 152 -2.61 -17.11 7.62
CA PHE A 152 -1.15 -17.01 7.53
C PHE A 152 -0.52 -17.73 6.33
N TYR A 153 -1.17 -18.78 5.82
CA TYR A 153 -0.54 -19.72 4.89
C TYR A 153 -1.02 -19.59 3.44
N GLU A 154 -2.20 -19.05 3.23
CA GLU A 154 -2.85 -19.01 1.94
C GLU A 154 -2.23 -17.95 1.03
N LYS A 155 -2.26 -18.23 -0.28
CA LYS A 155 -1.94 -17.27 -1.34
C LYS A 155 -3.23 -16.78 -1.97
N TYR A 156 -3.31 -15.49 -2.25
CA TYR A 156 -4.53 -14.86 -2.78
C TYR A 156 -4.29 -14.19 -4.13
N SER A 157 -5.34 -14.18 -4.94
CA SER A 157 -5.40 -13.37 -6.15
C SER A 157 -5.98 -11.97 -5.84
N PRO A 158 -5.89 -11.02 -6.79
CA PRO A 158 -6.56 -9.71 -6.65
C PRO A 158 -8.06 -9.82 -6.38
N GLU A 159 -8.73 -10.83 -6.93
CA GLU A 159 -10.17 -11.05 -6.76
C GLU A 159 -10.54 -11.61 -5.38
N ARG A 160 -9.55 -12.10 -4.65
CA ARG A 160 -9.70 -12.59 -3.27
C ARG A 160 -8.59 -12.03 -2.40
N TRP A 161 -8.57 -10.72 -2.30
CA TRP A 161 -7.56 -9.98 -1.54
C TRP A 161 -7.93 -9.89 -0.06
N TYR A 162 -6.91 -9.93 0.83
CA TYR A 162 -7.08 -9.84 2.29
C TYR A 162 -7.75 -8.53 2.72
N GLY A 163 -7.48 -7.43 2.01
CA GLY A 163 -8.01 -6.11 2.36
C GLY A 163 -7.18 -5.41 3.43
N ALA A 164 -6.40 -4.41 3.03
CA ALA A 164 -5.63 -3.56 3.93
C ALA A 164 -5.32 -2.20 3.30
N LEU A 165 -5.14 -1.20 4.13
CA LEU A 165 -4.56 0.08 3.71
C LEU A 165 -3.05 -0.04 3.75
N TYR A 166 -2.40 -0.17 2.60
CA TYR A 166 -0.94 -0.24 2.55
C TYR A 166 -0.32 1.15 2.72
N TYR A 167 0.69 1.27 3.58
CA TYR A 167 1.34 2.55 3.91
C TYR A 167 2.83 2.56 3.62
N ASN A 168 3.47 1.41 3.36
CA ASN A 168 4.84 1.31 2.89
C ASN A 168 5.03 0.07 2.00
N LEU A 169 6.07 0.11 1.17
CA LEU A 169 6.44 -0.94 0.25
C LEU A 169 7.97 -1.10 0.22
N ARG A 170 8.46 -2.36 0.30
CA ARG A 170 9.88 -2.67 0.17
C ARG A 170 10.09 -3.75 -0.89
N GLN A 171 10.92 -3.46 -1.89
CA GLN A 171 11.33 -4.41 -2.91
C GLN A 171 12.48 -5.28 -2.40
N PHE A 172 12.47 -6.57 -2.72
CA PHE A 172 13.56 -7.50 -2.44
C PHE A 172 13.62 -8.61 -3.49
N ASP A 173 14.79 -9.24 -3.62
CA ASP A 173 15.01 -10.32 -4.57
C ASP A 173 15.11 -11.66 -3.84
N THR A 174 14.55 -12.70 -4.45
CA THR A 174 14.63 -14.09 -4.00
C THR A 174 15.21 -14.94 -5.13
N ARG A 175 15.52 -16.22 -4.84
CA ARG A 175 15.94 -17.18 -5.89
C ARG A 175 14.86 -17.41 -6.96
N GLU A 176 13.59 -17.19 -6.61
CA GLU A 176 12.44 -17.35 -7.52
C GLU A 176 12.09 -16.05 -8.26
N GLY A 177 12.83 -14.96 -8.03
CA GLY A 177 12.61 -13.65 -8.64
C GLY A 177 12.25 -12.57 -7.63
N ARG A 178 11.88 -11.41 -8.17
CA ARG A 178 11.57 -10.21 -7.39
C ARG A 178 10.24 -10.31 -6.68
N LYS A 179 10.21 -9.85 -5.43
CA LYS A 179 9.03 -9.79 -4.60
C LYS A 179 8.98 -8.43 -3.87
N TYR A 180 7.83 -8.11 -3.28
CA TYR A 180 7.60 -6.84 -2.60
C TYR A 180 6.92 -7.09 -1.26
N LEU A 181 7.50 -6.59 -0.16
CA LEU A 181 6.79 -6.49 1.12
C LEU A 181 5.87 -5.27 1.06
N LEU A 182 4.62 -5.46 1.40
CA LEU A 182 3.63 -4.41 1.62
C LEU A 182 3.34 -4.33 3.11
N PHE A 183 3.45 -3.14 3.68
CA PHE A 183 3.11 -2.88 5.07
C PHE A 183 1.70 -2.31 5.12
N GLY A 184 0.79 -3.03 5.75
CA GLY A 184 -0.63 -2.74 5.75
C GLY A 184 -1.20 -2.47 7.13
N PHE A 185 -2.30 -1.73 7.16
CA PHE A 185 -3.15 -1.52 8.30
C PHE A 185 -4.55 -2.03 8.01
N ASP A 186 -5.10 -2.80 8.96
CA ASP A 186 -6.47 -3.26 8.96
C ASP A 186 -7.12 -2.83 10.28
N ALA A 187 -8.17 -2.04 10.20
CA ALA A 187 -8.92 -1.56 11.36
C ALA A 187 -9.77 -2.67 12.03
N TYR A 188 -9.85 -3.80 11.40
CA TYR A 188 -10.39 -5.10 11.77
C TYR A 188 -11.68 -5.07 12.59
N SER A 189 -11.62 -4.60 13.85
CA SER A 189 -12.78 -4.56 14.74
C SER A 189 -12.76 -3.32 15.65
N PHE A 190 -13.81 -3.14 16.43
CA PHE A 190 -13.88 -2.07 17.43
C PHE A 190 -12.82 -2.23 18.54
N PHE A 191 -12.51 -3.48 18.91
CA PHE A 191 -11.62 -3.77 20.05
C PHE A 191 -10.20 -4.11 19.64
N GLU A 192 -9.98 -4.50 18.40
CA GLU A 192 -8.68 -4.95 17.90
C GLU A 192 -8.40 -4.38 16.53
N LYS A 193 -7.14 -4.11 16.29
CA LYS A 193 -6.58 -3.68 15.01
C LYS A 193 -5.50 -4.64 14.56
N ARG A 194 -5.15 -4.59 13.28
CA ARG A 194 -4.09 -5.44 12.73
C ARG A 194 -3.08 -4.62 11.93
N LYS A 195 -1.81 -4.97 12.09
CA LYS A 195 -0.76 -4.65 11.12
C LYS A 195 -0.49 -5.90 10.30
N VAL A 196 -0.23 -5.70 9.02
CA VAL A 196 -0.02 -6.79 8.06
C VAL A 196 1.29 -6.57 7.32
N ILE A 197 2.13 -7.60 7.26
CA ILE A 197 3.20 -7.68 6.28
C ILE A 197 2.77 -8.69 5.23
N GLU A 198 2.38 -8.17 4.07
CA GLU A 198 1.95 -8.97 2.93
C GLU A 198 3.08 -9.07 1.91
N VAL A 199 3.16 -10.18 1.21
CA VAL A 199 4.12 -10.37 0.12
C VAL A 199 3.40 -10.34 -1.21
N LEU A 200 3.72 -9.36 -2.05
CA LEU A 200 3.24 -9.29 -3.42
C LEU A 200 4.33 -9.80 -4.38
N HIS A 201 3.94 -10.61 -5.34
CA HIS A 201 4.78 -11.00 -6.48
C HIS A 201 3.91 -11.19 -7.72
N PHE A 202 4.55 -11.41 -8.87
CA PHE A 202 3.84 -11.67 -10.12
C PHE A 202 4.14 -13.09 -10.59
N ASP A 203 3.10 -13.80 -11.00
CA ASP A 203 3.25 -15.15 -11.56
C ASP A 203 3.91 -15.15 -12.94
N ALA A 204 4.11 -16.33 -13.52
CA ALA A 204 4.70 -16.48 -14.86
C ALA A 204 3.88 -15.81 -15.98
N LYS A 205 2.60 -15.48 -15.72
CA LYS A 205 1.70 -14.77 -16.65
C LYS A 205 1.66 -13.27 -16.37
N GLY A 206 2.45 -12.77 -15.40
CA GLY A 206 2.46 -11.38 -14.97
C GLY A 206 1.25 -10.98 -14.10
N LYS A 207 0.47 -11.92 -13.57
CA LYS A 207 -0.64 -11.62 -12.68
C LYS A 207 -0.17 -11.44 -11.24
N PRO A 208 -0.71 -10.45 -10.49
CA PRO A 208 -0.39 -10.27 -9.08
C PRO A 208 -0.85 -11.45 -8.23
N VAL A 209 0.00 -11.87 -7.30
CA VAL A 209 -0.28 -12.89 -6.28
C VAL A 209 0.14 -12.35 -4.94
N PHE A 210 -0.74 -12.43 -3.94
CA PHE A 210 -0.48 -12.04 -2.56
C PHE A 210 -0.16 -13.27 -1.72
N GLY A 211 0.94 -13.21 -0.97
CA GLY A 211 1.45 -14.30 -0.16
C GLY A 211 2.60 -15.06 -0.83
N ALA A 212 3.68 -15.24 -0.09
CA ALA A 212 4.81 -16.08 -0.47
C ALA A 212 5.55 -16.59 0.77
N GLU A 213 6.07 -17.81 0.69
CA GLU A 213 6.78 -18.49 1.77
C GLU A 213 8.22 -17.98 1.90
N VAL A 214 8.36 -16.74 2.35
CA VAL A 214 9.66 -16.07 2.49
C VAL A 214 10.06 -15.78 3.93
N PHE A 215 9.21 -16.12 4.91
CA PHE A 215 9.48 -15.87 6.32
C PHE A 215 10.10 -17.11 6.97
N ALA A 216 11.18 -16.92 7.73
CA ALA A 216 11.91 -17.99 8.37
C ALA A 216 12.12 -17.74 9.87
N ASN A 217 12.27 -18.80 10.64
CA ASN A 217 12.47 -18.79 12.09
C ASN A 217 11.36 -18.04 12.86
N MET A 218 10.10 -18.21 12.41
CA MET A 218 8.96 -17.60 13.07
C MET A 218 8.74 -18.24 14.46
N PRO A 219 8.69 -17.46 15.55
CA PRO A 219 8.43 -17.96 16.89
C PRO A 219 7.16 -18.80 16.96
N GLY A 220 7.23 -19.98 17.60
CA GLY A 220 6.12 -20.91 17.73
C GLY A 220 5.71 -21.61 16.42
N ARG A 221 6.50 -21.46 15.34
CA ARG A 221 6.22 -22.03 14.01
C ARG A 221 7.47 -22.68 13.40
N GLU A 222 8.34 -23.20 14.24
CA GLU A 222 9.60 -23.86 13.83
C GLU A 222 9.33 -25.19 13.09
N ARG A 223 8.14 -25.76 13.31
CA ARG A 223 7.68 -26.99 12.66
C ARG A 223 6.33 -26.75 12.00
N GLY A 224 6.23 -27.05 10.72
CA GLY A 224 4.99 -26.90 9.96
C GLY A 224 5.17 -26.12 8.65
N PRO A 225 4.08 -25.75 7.97
CA PRO A 225 4.14 -24.98 6.74
C PRO A 225 4.67 -23.57 7.01
N GLN A 226 5.42 -23.03 6.03
CA GLN A 226 5.91 -21.65 6.12
C GLN A 226 4.76 -20.66 5.93
N VAL A 227 4.82 -19.57 6.67
CA VAL A 227 3.81 -18.51 6.55
C VAL A 227 4.00 -17.70 5.27
N SER A 228 2.89 -17.31 4.65
CA SER A 228 2.86 -16.51 3.43
C SER A 228 2.71 -15.01 3.71
N ARG A 229 2.26 -14.64 4.92
CA ARG A 229 2.13 -13.26 5.44
C ARG A 229 2.22 -13.25 6.95
N LEU A 230 2.49 -12.06 7.51
CA LEU A 230 2.44 -11.85 8.96
C LEU A 230 1.28 -10.92 9.31
N ILE A 231 0.57 -11.24 10.36
CA ILE A 231 -0.54 -10.45 10.88
C ILE A 231 -0.32 -10.26 12.38
N PHE A 232 -0.23 -9.01 12.79
CA PHE A 232 -0.05 -8.57 14.17
C PHE A 232 -1.38 -8.00 14.64
N GLU A 233 -2.13 -8.77 15.41
CA GLU A 233 -3.39 -8.32 16.02
C GLU A 233 -3.10 -7.73 17.40
N TYR A 234 -3.71 -6.60 17.71
CA TYR A 234 -3.43 -5.85 18.94
C TYR A 234 -4.66 -5.04 19.40
N ALA A 235 -4.67 -4.68 20.69
CA ALA A 235 -5.73 -3.87 21.28
C ALA A 235 -5.93 -2.55 20.54
N SER A 236 -7.18 -2.15 20.29
CA SER A 236 -7.50 -0.97 19.47
C SER A 236 -7.04 0.36 20.07
N ASP A 237 -6.84 0.41 21.39
CA ASP A 237 -6.33 1.55 22.16
C ASP A 237 -4.79 1.56 22.26
N ALA A 238 -4.10 0.49 21.80
CA ALA A 238 -2.65 0.46 21.68
C ALA A 238 -2.20 1.05 20.34
N SER A 239 -0.94 1.53 20.31
CA SER A 239 -0.27 1.96 19.09
C SER A 239 0.85 0.98 18.77
N VAL A 240 0.80 0.33 17.61
CA VAL A 240 1.79 -0.66 17.16
C VAL A 240 2.48 -0.20 15.89
N ARG A 241 3.79 -0.18 15.93
CA ARG A 241 4.63 0.12 14.78
C ARG A 241 5.03 -1.17 14.07
N VAL A 242 4.92 -1.21 12.76
CA VAL A 242 5.50 -2.23 11.88
C VAL A 242 5.99 -1.52 10.64
N ASN A 243 7.32 -1.43 10.44
CA ASN A 243 7.84 -0.71 9.28
C ASN A 243 9.29 -1.12 8.97
N TRP A 244 9.73 -0.77 7.75
CA TRP A 244 11.14 -0.79 7.39
C TRP A 244 11.90 0.31 8.12
N ASP A 245 13.09 -0.04 8.62
CA ASP A 245 14.01 0.90 9.24
C ASP A 245 15.29 1.01 8.41
N GLU A 246 15.59 2.24 7.96
CA GLU A 246 16.74 2.49 7.09
C GLU A 246 18.08 2.45 7.85
N GLN A 247 18.08 2.74 9.13
CA GLN A 247 19.30 2.71 9.94
C GLN A 247 19.74 1.28 10.21
N TYR A 248 18.81 0.41 10.57
CA TYR A 248 19.09 -1.00 10.89
C TYR A 248 19.00 -1.92 9.67
N GLN A 249 18.55 -1.42 8.51
CA GLN A 249 18.37 -2.19 7.28
C GLN A 249 17.56 -3.49 7.51
N MET A 250 16.47 -3.36 8.26
CA MET A 250 15.56 -4.45 8.59
C MET A 250 14.14 -3.93 8.82
N VAL A 251 13.17 -4.83 8.82
CA VAL A 251 11.84 -4.50 9.31
C VAL A 251 11.87 -4.51 10.82
N LEU A 252 11.41 -3.44 11.45
CA LEU A 252 11.22 -3.35 12.90
C LEU A 252 9.73 -3.29 13.23
N PHE A 253 9.36 -3.97 14.31
CA PHE A 253 8.00 -3.93 14.84
C PHE A 253 8.01 -4.11 16.36
N ASP A 254 6.98 -3.55 17.01
CA ASP A 254 6.81 -3.69 18.45
C ASP A 254 6.62 -5.16 18.83
N HIS A 255 7.31 -5.61 19.86
CA HIS A 255 7.06 -6.90 20.48
C HIS A 255 5.73 -6.87 21.23
N LEU A 256 4.88 -7.86 20.98
CA LEU A 256 3.52 -7.91 21.53
C LEU A 256 3.42 -8.98 22.61
N ILE A 257 2.89 -8.59 23.76
CA ILE A 257 2.61 -9.50 24.87
C ILE A 257 1.09 -9.55 25.16
N PRO A 258 0.57 -10.68 25.66
CA PRO A 258 -0.82 -10.76 26.07
C PRO A 258 -1.03 -10.03 27.39
N MET A 259 -2.04 -9.13 27.45
CA MET A 259 -2.48 -8.43 28.64
C MET A 259 -4.00 -8.53 28.78
N ALA A 260 -4.51 -8.52 30.02
CA ALA A 260 -5.95 -8.53 30.25
C ALA A 260 -6.61 -7.28 29.63
N SER A 261 -7.59 -7.50 28.75
CA SER A 261 -8.33 -6.42 28.12
C SER A 261 -9.12 -5.61 29.15
N PRO A 262 -9.05 -4.28 29.15
CA PRO A 262 -9.83 -3.42 30.04
C PRO A 262 -11.35 -3.54 29.78
N TYR A 263 -11.74 -4.09 28.64
CA TYR A 263 -13.14 -4.27 28.23
C TYR A 263 -13.73 -5.63 28.64
N GLY A 264 -13.03 -6.42 29.49
CA GLY A 264 -13.54 -7.71 30.00
C GLY A 264 -13.66 -8.82 28.94
N ARG A 265 -12.95 -8.69 27.79
CA ARG A 265 -13.02 -9.62 26.65
C ARG A 265 -11.85 -10.63 26.60
N GLY A 266 -11.24 -10.92 27.73
CA GLY A 266 -10.10 -11.83 27.80
C GLY A 266 -8.77 -11.13 27.62
N MET A 267 -7.83 -11.79 26.91
CA MET A 267 -6.49 -11.26 26.67
C MET A 267 -6.45 -10.53 25.33
N ALA A 268 -5.83 -9.36 25.30
CA ALA A 268 -5.51 -8.61 24.09
C ALA A 268 -3.99 -8.44 23.99
N MET A 269 -3.45 -8.36 22.78
CA MET A 269 -2.03 -8.15 22.56
C MET A 269 -1.71 -6.65 22.68
N VAL A 270 -0.66 -6.32 23.42
CA VAL A 270 -0.18 -4.93 23.57
C VAL A 270 1.34 -4.87 23.46
N PRO A 271 1.94 -3.75 23.02
CA PRO A 271 3.38 -3.60 22.99
C PRO A 271 3.96 -3.51 24.40
N ASP A 272 5.10 -4.17 24.66
CA ASP A 272 5.82 -4.12 25.93
C ASP A 272 6.97 -3.11 25.95
N GLY A 273 7.17 -2.38 24.82
CA GLY A 273 8.24 -1.39 24.65
C GLY A 273 9.52 -1.96 24.07
N SER A 274 9.64 -3.28 23.88
CA SER A 274 10.74 -3.89 23.13
C SER A 274 10.37 -4.06 21.65
N TYR A 275 11.37 -4.41 20.83
CA TYR A 275 11.22 -4.55 19.39
C TYR A 275 11.74 -5.87 18.87
N ASP A 276 10.98 -6.49 18.02
CA ASP A 276 11.43 -7.59 17.16
C ASP A 276 11.71 -7.09 15.74
N GLY A 277 12.31 -7.93 14.92
CA GLY A 277 12.61 -7.56 13.55
C GLY A 277 12.62 -8.70 12.56
N LEU A 278 12.65 -8.34 11.28
CA LEU A 278 12.92 -9.26 10.18
C LEU A 278 14.13 -8.77 9.41
N LYS A 279 15.13 -9.62 9.28
CA LYS A 279 16.34 -9.35 8.50
C LYS A 279 16.36 -10.21 7.24
N LEU A 280 16.64 -9.57 6.10
CA LEU A 280 16.75 -10.28 4.83
C LEU A 280 18.07 -11.08 4.79
N ASP A 281 17.98 -12.39 4.56
CA ASP A 281 19.16 -13.25 4.39
C ASP A 281 19.62 -13.26 2.91
N LYS A 282 20.80 -13.87 2.68
CA LYS A 282 21.37 -14.01 1.33
C LYS A 282 20.55 -14.90 0.39
N ALA A 283 19.62 -15.67 0.92
CA ALA A 283 18.72 -16.52 0.13
C ALA A 283 17.42 -15.82 -0.25
N GLY A 284 17.22 -14.56 0.19
CA GLY A 284 16.01 -13.80 -0.04
C GLY A 284 14.86 -14.16 0.91
N ARG A 285 15.19 -14.64 2.13
CA ARG A 285 14.22 -14.93 3.17
C ARG A 285 14.29 -13.89 4.28
N TRP A 286 13.15 -13.56 4.86
CA TRP A 286 13.01 -12.67 6.00
C TRP A 286 13.08 -13.50 7.29
N VAL A 287 14.21 -13.41 7.98
CA VAL A 287 14.52 -14.17 9.19
C VAL A 287 14.11 -13.34 10.41
N TRP A 288 13.33 -13.93 11.30
CA TRP A 288 12.94 -13.31 12.55
C TRP A 288 14.14 -13.09 13.47
N VAL A 289 14.21 -11.91 14.05
CA VAL A 289 15.20 -11.50 15.06
C VAL A 289 14.44 -11.09 16.30
N ASP A 290 14.58 -11.85 17.36
CA ASP A 290 13.96 -11.56 18.66
C ASP A 290 14.74 -10.47 19.39
N LYS A 291 14.04 -9.52 19.98
CA LYS A 291 14.59 -8.44 20.82
C LYS A 291 15.81 -7.76 20.21
N VAL A 292 15.57 -7.03 19.13
CA VAL A 292 16.60 -6.36 18.32
C VAL A 292 17.51 -5.45 19.16
N PHE A 293 16.96 -4.83 20.21
CA PHE A 293 17.69 -3.98 21.16
C PHE A 293 17.74 -4.68 22.51
N ASN A 294 18.94 -5.06 22.92
CA ASN A 294 19.21 -5.67 24.24
C ASN A 294 19.42 -4.65 25.35
N ASP A 295 19.25 -3.37 25.06
CA ASP A 295 19.35 -2.31 26.07
C ASP A 295 18.11 -2.35 26.97
N VAL A 296 18.29 -3.00 28.12
CA VAL A 296 17.31 -2.92 29.22
C VAL A 296 17.37 -1.45 29.70
N MET A 297 16.38 -0.67 29.34
CA MET A 297 16.18 0.63 29.98
C MET A 297 15.69 0.35 31.41
N ASP A 298 16.43 0.76 32.41
CA ASP A 298 16.07 0.61 33.83
C ASP A 298 14.77 1.33 34.18
N GLU A 299 14.31 2.26 33.35
CA GLU A 299 12.99 2.87 33.41
C GLU A 299 12.38 2.97 32.00
N ALA A 300 11.11 2.61 31.86
CA ALA A 300 10.35 2.87 30.64
C ALA A 300 10.43 4.38 30.29
N PRO A 301 10.72 4.75 29.04
CA PRO A 301 10.70 6.15 28.63
C PRO A 301 9.30 6.70 28.86
N ARG A 302 9.13 7.43 29.96
CA ARG A 302 7.90 8.18 30.20
C ARG A 302 7.86 9.28 29.13
N PRO A 303 6.81 9.37 28.30
CA PRO A 303 6.66 10.50 27.43
C PRO A 303 6.69 11.76 28.32
N GLU A 304 7.64 12.65 28.13
CA GLU A 304 7.59 13.95 28.79
C GLU A 304 6.24 14.56 28.40
N PRO A 305 5.41 14.99 29.37
CA PRO A 305 4.14 15.60 29.05
C PRO A 305 4.42 16.78 28.14
N ILE A 306 3.84 16.79 26.95
CA ILE A 306 4.02 17.81 25.90
C ILE A 306 3.66 19.22 26.41
N LEU A 307 3.02 19.30 27.58
CA LEU A 307 2.58 20.55 28.23
C LEU A 307 3.34 20.91 29.50
N ASP A 308 4.43 20.22 29.84
CA ASP A 308 5.21 20.62 31.01
C ASP A 308 6.34 21.54 30.65
N ASP A 309 6.01 22.80 30.37
CA ASP A 309 6.95 23.93 30.30
C ASP A 309 7.43 24.41 31.69
N ARG A 310 7.07 23.66 32.76
CA ARG A 310 7.38 23.97 34.15
C ARG A 310 8.73 23.48 34.65
N LYS A 311 9.59 22.97 33.78
CA LYS A 311 10.97 22.64 34.17
C LYS A 311 11.61 23.88 34.79
N GLY A 312 11.71 23.92 36.12
CA GLY A 312 12.30 25.03 36.90
C GLY A 312 11.31 26.09 37.40
N LYS A 313 9.99 25.96 37.15
CA LYS A 313 8.98 26.91 37.65
C LYS A 313 8.07 26.23 38.70
N ASP A 314 7.55 27.03 39.64
CA ASP A 314 6.51 26.61 40.56
C ASP A 314 5.12 26.63 39.89
N ILE A 315 4.10 26.19 40.62
CA ILE A 315 2.71 26.18 40.13
C ILE A 315 2.14 27.56 39.73
N THR A 316 2.86 28.64 40.06
CA THR A 316 2.50 30.03 39.70
C THR A 316 3.34 30.57 38.54
N GLY A 317 4.21 29.71 37.93
CA GLY A 317 5.07 30.08 36.82
C GLY A 317 6.37 30.80 37.21
N LYS A 318 6.68 30.92 38.51
CA LYS A 318 7.94 31.53 38.99
C LYS A 318 9.07 30.48 39.02
N PRO A 319 10.34 30.91 38.74
CA PRO A 319 11.47 29.99 38.86
C PRO A 319 11.58 29.41 40.28
N LYS A 320 11.73 28.09 40.40
CA LYS A 320 12.01 27.45 41.68
C LYS A 320 13.37 27.95 42.20
N GLN A 321 13.39 28.57 43.38
CA GLN A 321 14.62 28.89 44.04
C GLN A 321 15.35 27.59 44.43
N SER A 322 16.59 27.44 43.98
CA SER A 322 17.45 26.36 44.46
C SER A 322 17.62 26.50 45.97
N LYS A 323 17.18 25.49 46.74
CA LYS A 323 17.56 25.39 48.16
C LYS A 323 19.07 25.30 48.20
N GLY A 324 19.71 26.36 48.65
CA GLY A 324 21.16 26.41 48.85
C GLY A 324 21.59 25.24 49.76
N GLU A 325 22.59 24.51 49.30
CA GLU A 325 23.32 23.56 50.11
C GLU A 325 23.81 24.27 51.38
N ARG A 326 23.28 23.92 52.54
CA ARG A 326 23.93 24.18 53.81
C ARG A 326 25.12 23.26 53.88
N ARG A 327 26.32 23.77 53.63
CA ARG A 327 27.54 23.09 54.03
C ARG A 327 27.67 23.11 55.57
N PRO A 328 28.24 22.04 56.15
CA PRO A 328 28.40 21.86 57.57
C PRO A 328 29.35 22.89 58.19
#